data_ce5377717b0d3441c3b70c7a6fcc6669
#
_entry.id   ce5377717b0d3441c3b70c7a6fcc6669
#
_cell.length_a   1.000
_cell.length_b   1.000
_cell.length_c   1.000
_cell.angle_alpha   90.00
_cell.angle_beta   90.00
_cell.angle_gamma   90.00
#
_symmetry.space_group_name_H-M   'P 1'
#
loop_
_entity.id
_entity.type
_entity.pdbx_description
1 polymer ?
#
loop_
_entity_poly.entity_id
_entity_poly.type
_entity_poly.pdbx_seq_one_letter_code
_entity_poly.pdbx_strand_id
1 'polypeptide(L)'
;MTRTRPRQGRPRHTPPSDPNASGRDQILDAAGALFVEHGISATSTRMIAERVGIRQASLYYHFATKDEILAELLATSVRPSLEMVERIQALVPERASAAAALYAVAATDVRTLSRTPYNIGTLYLLPEVLTERFDTFRADRGQLQESYGALGASAAAEGVTGSIPSERIGELLIQLVEVVIQIRRTRDPDMADTDAIASSCLRLCGLGEAAIASARDEAHVLLTGLA
;
A
#
# COMPACT_ATOMS: atom_id res chain seq x y z
N MET A 1 -38.30 -17.67 -37.23
CA MET A 1 -37.15 -16.99 -36.62
C MET A 1 -37.17 -17.17 -35.11
N THR A 2 -36.44 -18.16 -34.62
CA THR A 2 -36.45 -18.57 -33.21
C THR A 2 -35.36 -17.79 -32.49
N ARG A 3 -35.77 -16.85 -31.58
CA ARG A 3 -34.84 -16.08 -30.72
C ARG A 3 -34.30 -17.00 -29.64
N THR A 4 -33.05 -17.37 -29.72
CA THR A 4 -32.31 -18.09 -28.67
C THR A 4 -32.15 -17.18 -27.48
N ARG A 5 -32.76 -17.53 -26.33
CA ARG A 5 -32.56 -16.85 -25.04
C ARG A 5 -31.11 -17.05 -24.55
N PRO A 6 -30.43 -16.02 -24.04
CA PRO A 6 -29.12 -16.19 -23.40
C PRO A 6 -29.25 -17.13 -22.20
N ARG A 7 -28.33 -18.11 -22.10
CA ARG A 7 -28.24 -19.00 -20.94
C ARG A 7 -27.90 -18.18 -19.71
N GLN A 8 -28.81 -18.11 -18.76
CA GLN A 8 -28.58 -17.55 -17.44
C GLN A 8 -27.50 -18.37 -16.73
N GLY A 9 -26.39 -17.71 -16.32
CA GLY A 9 -25.32 -18.33 -15.53
C GLY A 9 -25.85 -18.80 -14.16
N ARG A 10 -25.20 -19.80 -13.58
CA ARG A 10 -25.51 -20.35 -12.26
C ARG A 10 -25.48 -19.23 -11.21
N PRO A 11 -26.44 -19.17 -10.24
CA PRO A 11 -26.45 -18.17 -9.17
C PRO A 11 -25.11 -18.20 -8.39
N ARG A 12 -24.55 -17.02 -8.10
CA ARG A 12 -23.34 -16.88 -7.29
C ARG A 12 -23.66 -17.23 -5.84
N HIS A 13 -22.76 -17.95 -5.17
CA HIS A 13 -22.93 -18.37 -3.77
C HIS A 13 -22.64 -17.25 -2.76
N THR A 14 -21.92 -16.20 -3.15
CA THR A 14 -21.63 -15.03 -2.32
C THR A 14 -21.80 -13.78 -3.17
N PRO A 15 -22.55 -12.75 -2.72
CA PRO A 15 -22.61 -11.47 -3.44
C PRO A 15 -21.22 -10.84 -3.43
N PRO A 16 -20.81 -10.17 -4.52
CA PRO A 16 -19.55 -9.42 -4.55
C PRO A 16 -19.58 -8.30 -3.49
N SER A 17 -18.43 -7.95 -2.92
CA SER A 17 -18.27 -6.83 -1.99
C SER A 17 -18.69 -5.49 -2.63
N ASP A 18 -18.51 -5.35 -3.95
CA ASP A 18 -19.07 -4.28 -4.77
C ASP A 18 -19.82 -4.86 -5.98
N PRO A 19 -21.13 -4.61 -6.14
CA PRO A 19 -21.92 -5.07 -7.28
C PRO A 19 -21.45 -4.52 -8.63
N ASN A 20 -20.72 -3.40 -8.65
CA ASN A 20 -20.21 -2.74 -9.84
C ASN A 20 -18.75 -3.11 -10.14
N ALA A 21 -18.07 -3.87 -9.28
CA ALA A 21 -16.70 -4.30 -9.48
C ALA A 21 -16.54 -5.14 -10.76
N SER A 22 -15.52 -4.86 -11.55
CA SER A 22 -15.18 -5.67 -12.73
C SER A 22 -14.88 -7.13 -12.33
N GLY A 23 -14.95 -8.05 -13.29
CA GLY A 23 -14.56 -9.44 -13.03
C GLY A 23 -13.11 -9.57 -12.55
N ARG A 24 -12.22 -8.67 -13.01
CA ARG A 24 -10.83 -8.59 -12.57
C ARG A 24 -10.73 -8.19 -11.10
N ASP A 25 -11.45 -7.14 -10.69
CA ASP A 25 -11.44 -6.65 -9.30
C ASP A 25 -12.03 -7.69 -8.33
N GLN A 26 -13.08 -8.41 -8.75
CA GLN A 26 -13.65 -9.50 -7.96
C GLN A 26 -12.66 -10.66 -7.73
N ILE A 27 -11.81 -10.96 -8.74
CA ILE A 27 -10.74 -11.97 -8.62
C ILE A 27 -9.65 -11.48 -7.66
N LEU A 28 -9.24 -10.21 -7.77
CA LEU A 28 -8.25 -9.61 -6.87
C LEU A 28 -8.75 -9.60 -5.42
N ASP A 29 -10.00 -9.20 -5.19
CA ASP A 29 -10.61 -9.19 -3.86
C ASP A 29 -10.64 -10.60 -3.24
N ALA A 30 -11.13 -11.59 -3.98
CA ALA A 30 -11.17 -12.97 -3.51
C ALA A 30 -9.77 -13.55 -3.25
N ALA A 31 -8.80 -13.24 -4.11
CA ALA A 31 -7.44 -13.70 -3.98
C ALA A 31 -6.75 -13.06 -2.77
N GLY A 32 -6.91 -11.74 -2.58
CA GLY A 32 -6.36 -11.03 -1.42
C GLY A 32 -6.81 -11.63 -0.10
N ALA A 33 -8.12 -11.91 0.02
CA ALA A 33 -8.67 -12.61 1.18
C ALA A 33 -8.01 -13.96 1.42
N LEU A 34 -7.95 -14.81 0.37
CA LEU A 34 -7.42 -16.17 0.49
C LEU A 34 -5.91 -16.19 0.76
N PHE A 35 -5.14 -15.29 0.16
CA PHE A 35 -3.70 -15.20 0.40
C PHE A 35 -3.39 -14.81 1.84
N VAL A 36 -4.13 -13.86 2.39
CA VAL A 36 -3.94 -13.42 3.78
C VAL A 36 -4.44 -14.47 4.78
N GLU A 37 -5.55 -15.15 4.47
CA GLU A 37 -6.18 -16.16 5.34
C GLU A 37 -5.41 -17.49 5.37
N HIS A 38 -4.98 -17.99 4.19
CA HIS A 38 -4.42 -19.33 4.04
C HIS A 38 -2.94 -19.34 3.65
N GLY A 39 -2.39 -18.20 3.24
CA GLY A 39 -1.07 -18.09 2.65
C GLY A 39 -1.08 -18.31 1.12
N ILE A 40 0.00 -17.84 0.48
CA ILE A 40 0.14 -17.88 -0.99
C ILE A 40 0.20 -19.32 -1.50
N SER A 41 1.04 -20.16 -0.89
CA SER A 41 1.28 -21.53 -1.33
C SER A 41 0.04 -22.43 -1.20
N ALA A 42 -0.77 -22.26 -0.16
CA ALA A 42 -1.99 -23.03 0.07
C ALA A 42 -3.19 -22.57 -0.77
N THR A 43 -3.13 -21.37 -1.35
CA THR A 43 -4.20 -20.83 -2.19
C THR A 43 -4.03 -21.26 -3.66
N SER A 44 -5.09 -21.82 -4.26
CA SER A 44 -5.12 -22.20 -5.67
C SER A 44 -6.05 -21.28 -6.49
N THR A 45 -5.79 -21.18 -7.80
CA THR A 45 -6.68 -20.46 -8.74
C THR A 45 -8.09 -21.05 -8.76
N ARG A 46 -8.23 -22.33 -8.46
CA ARG A 46 -9.55 -22.98 -8.31
C ARG A 46 -10.29 -22.43 -7.09
N MET A 47 -9.63 -22.31 -5.93
CA MET A 47 -10.24 -21.72 -4.73
C MET A 47 -10.68 -20.28 -4.98
N ILE A 48 -9.84 -19.49 -5.66
CA ILE A 48 -10.18 -18.11 -6.03
C ILE A 48 -11.41 -18.07 -6.94
N ALA A 49 -11.44 -18.88 -7.99
CA ALA A 49 -12.59 -18.97 -8.91
C ALA A 49 -13.89 -19.41 -8.20
N GLU A 50 -13.80 -20.39 -7.30
CA GLU A 50 -14.92 -20.86 -6.47
C GLU A 50 -15.43 -19.75 -5.54
N ARG A 51 -14.54 -18.98 -4.92
CA ARG A 51 -14.91 -17.85 -4.04
C ARG A 51 -15.64 -16.73 -4.81
N VAL A 52 -15.20 -16.41 -6.03
CA VAL A 52 -15.87 -15.44 -6.91
C VAL A 52 -17.16 -15.99 -7.50
N GLY A 53 -17.33 -17.32 -7.55
CA GLY A 53 -18.48 -17.98 -8.20
C GLY A 53 -18.37 -18.03 -9.72
N ILE A 54 -17.17 -18.06 -10.27
CA ILE A 54 -16.89 -18.20 -11.70
C ILE A 54 -16.23 -19.55 -12.04
N ARG A 55 -16.16 -19.89 -13.33
CA ARG A 55 -15.37 -21.03 -13.79
C ARG A 55 -13.89 -20.67 -13.77
N GLN A 56 -13.03 -21.63 -13.46
CA GLN A 56 -11.57 -21.43 -13.49
C GLN A 56 -11.08 -20.96 -14.89
N ALA A 57 -11.70 -21.41 -15.97
CA ALA A 57 -11.41 -20.91 -17.32
C ALA A 57 -11.69 -19.39 -17.47
N SER A 58 -12.71 -18.87 -16.77
CA SER A 58 -13.01 -17.43 -16.75
C SER A 58 -11.97 -16.65 -15.97
N LEU A 59 -11.40 -17.22 -14.90
CA LEU A 59 -10.29 -16.61 -14.17
C LEU A 59 -9.06 -16.48 -15.09
N TYR A 60 -8.72 -17.53 -15.83
CA TYR A 60 -7.58 -17.51 -16.75
C TYR A 60 -7.74 -16.55 -17.93
N TYR A 61 -8.95 -16.09 -18.24
CA TYR A 61 -9.16 -14.99 -19.18
C TYR A 61 -8.64 -13.65 -18.63
N HIS A 62 -8.66 -13.46 -17.30
CA HIS A 62 -8.22 -12.22 -16.65
C HIS A 62 -6.75 -12.26 -16.19
N PHE A 63 -6.29 -13.42 -15.74
CA PHE A 63 -4.95 -13.62 -15.19
C PHE A 63 -4.41 -14.99 -15.63
N ALA A 64 -3.27 -15.02 -16.31
CA ALA A 64 -2.69 -16.26 -16.78
C ALA A 64 -2.16 -17.15 -15.66
N THR A 65 -1.74 -16.54 -14.54
CA THR A 65 -1.15 -17.26 -13.39
C THR A 65 -1.62 -16.71 -12.05
N LYS A 66 -1.44 -17.51 -10.99
CA LYS A 66 -1.64 -17.05 -9.61
C LYS A 66 -0.65 -15.94 -9.23
N ASP A 67 0.57 -16.02 -9.77
CA ASP A 67 1.63 -15.05 -9.49
C ASP A 67 1.28 -13.68 -10.08
N GLU A 68 0.60 -13.61 -11.25
CA GLU A 68 0.09 -12.34 -11.80
C GLU A 68 -0.97 -11.71 -10.90
N ILE A 69 -1.87 -12.51 -10.31
CA ILE A 69 -2.86 -12.02 -9.35
C ILE A 69 -2.15 -11.43 -8.13
N LEU A 70 -1.14 -12.14 -7.60
CA LEU A 70 -0.38 -11.67 -6.45
C LEU A 70 0.42 -10.41 -6.77
N ALA A 71 1.08 -10.35 -7.93
CA ALA A 71 1.84 -9.17 -8.36
C ALA A 71 0.96 -7.93 -8.46
N GLU A 72 -0.25 -8.06 -9.00
CA GLU A 72 -1.21 -6.95 -9.07
C GLU A 72 -1.67 -6.50 -7.68
N LEU A 73 -1.97 -7.44 -6.78
CA LEU A 73 -2.35 -7.12 -5.40
C LEU A 73 -1.22 -6.38 -4.65
N LEU A 74 0.01 -6.82 -4.81
CA LEU A 74 1.16 -6.15 -4.21
C LEU A 74 1.36 -4.75 -4.80
N ALA A 75 1.20 -4.59 -6.12
CA ALA A 75 1.31 -3.30 -6.78
C ALA A 75 0.24 -2.29 -6.29
N THR A 76 -1.01 -2.74 -6.07
CA THR A 76 -2.07 -1.86 -5.56
C THR A 76 -1.82 -1.34 -4.14
N SER A 77 -0.95 -1.99 -3.38
CA SER A 77 -0.61 -1.57 -2.02
C SER A 77 0.56 -0.57 -1.93
N VAL A 78 1.36 -0.41 -3.00
CA VAL A 78 2.53 0.50 -3.03
C VAL A 78 2.34 1.65 -4.02
N ARG A 79 1.75 1.40 -5.17
CA ARG A 79 1.61 2.39 -6.26
C ARG A 79 0.96 3.71 -5.82
N PRO A 80 -0.13 3.75 -5.03
CA PRO A 80 -0.71 5.01 -4.59
C PRO A 80 0.25 5.87 -3.76
N SER A 81 1.12 5.24 -2.97
CA SER A 81 2.14 5.94 -2.18
C SER A 81 3.24 6.52 -3.06
N LEU A 82 3.69 5.79 -4.09
CA LEU A 82 4.66 6.31 -5.07
C LEU A 82 4.10 7.50 -5.84
N GLU A 83 2.87 7.41 -6.37
CA GLU A 83 2.20 8.51 -7.07
C GLU A 83 2.07 9.76 -6.18
N MET A 84 1.79 9.58 -4.89
CA MET A 84 1.71 10.69 -3.95
C MET A 84 3.10 11.29 -3.67
N VAL A 85 4.14 10.45 -3.54
CA VAL A 85 5.52 10.92 -3.39
C VAL A 85 5.91 11.84 -4.54
N GLU A 86 5.69 11.43 -5.78
CA GLU A 86 6.01 12.23 -6.97
C GLU A 86 5.29 13.59 -6.95
N ARG A 87 4.00 13.59 -6.60
CA ARG A 87 3.19 14.82 -6.50
C ARG A 87 3.69 15.75 -5.40
N ILE A 88 4.08 15.21 -4.24
CA ILE A 88 4.59 15.98 -3.10
C ILE A 88 5.99 16.51 -3.40
N GLN A 89 6.89 15.70 -3.95
CA GLN A 89 8.25 16.12 -4.27
C GLN A 89 8.29 17.26 -5.28
N ALA A 90 7.34 17.30 -6.22
CA ALA A 90 7.20 18.41 -7.17
C ALA A 90 6.87 19.75 -6.50
N LEU A 91 6.43 19.76 -5.23
CA LEU A 91 6.08 20.97 -4.48
C LEU A 91 7.17 21.40 -3.48
N VAL A 92 8.18 20.58 -3.23
CA VAL A 92 9.32 20.88 -2.35
C VAL A 92 10.47 21.47 -3.21
N PRO A 93 11.19 22.52 -2.78
CA PRO A 93 11.00 23.33 -1.55
C PRO A 93 10.05 24.53 -1.73
N GLU A 94 9.52 24.78 -2.92
CA GLU A 94 8.86 26.03 -3.25
C GLU A 94 7.54 26.27 -2.48
N ARG A 95 6.84 25.18 -2.14
CA ARG A 95 5.50 25.21 -1.54
C ARG A 95 5.34 24.38 -0.27
N ALA A 96 6.36 23.62 0.11
CA ALA A 96 6.30 22.79 1.30
C ALA A 96 7.70 22.59 1.91
N SER A 97 7.78 22.55 3.24
CA SER A 97 8.99 22.12 3.93
C SER A 97 9.23 20.62 3.75
N ALA A 98 10.51 20.18 3.82
CA ALA A 98 10.84 18.77 3.77
C ALA A 98 10.18 17.98 4.91
N ALA A 99 10.01 18.59 6.08
CA ALA A 99 9.31 17.99 7.21
C ALA A 99 7.81 17.78 6.94
N ALA A 100 7.14 18.77 6.35
CA ALA A 100 5.74 18.66 5.94
C ALA A 100 5.57 17.62 4.83
N ALA A 101 6.48 17.58 3.87
CA ALA A 101 6.48 16.59 2.79
C ALA A 101 6.65 15.17 3.36
N LEU A 102 7.60 14.95 4.27
CA LEU A 102 7.81 13.66 4.93
C LEU A 102 6.57 13.22 5.72
N TYR A 103 5.97 14.14 6.49
CA TYR A 103 4.73 13.84 7.20
C TYR A 103 3.60 13.46 6.24
N ALA A 104 3.41 14.23 5.16
CA ALA A 104 2.36 13.99 4.17
C ALA A 104 2.50 12.64 3.46
N VAL A 105 3.72 12.28 3.07
CA VAL A 105 4.03 10.96 2.48
C VAL A 105 3.73 9.85 3.49
N ALA A 106 4.24 9.95 4.71
CA ALA A 106 4.02 8.94 5.75
C ALA A 106 2.53 8.77 6.08
N ALA A 107 1.80 9.88 6.26
CA ALA A 107 0.36 9.84 6.54
C ALA A 107 -0.45 9.23 5.38
N THR A 108 -0.05 9.49 4.12
CA THR A 108 -0.70 8.92 2.94
C THR A 108 -0.44 7.43 2.84
N ASP A 109 0.80 7.00 3.08
CA ASP A 109 1.20 5.59 3.01
C ASP A 109 0.50 4.78 4.11
N VAL A 110 0.47 5.27 5.37
CA VAL A 110 -0.32 4.67 6.45
C VAL A 110 -1.78 4.51 6.06
N ARG A 111 -2.40 5.55 5.46
CA ARG A 111 -3.80 5.49 5.01
C ARG A 111 -4.00 4.49 3.87
N THR A 112 -3.07 4.41 2.93
CA THR A 112 -3.08 3.43 1.83
C THR A 112 -3.06 2.02 2.39
N LEU A 113 -2.10 1.71 3.27
CA LEU A 113 -1.98 0.41 3.93
C LEU A 113 -3.19 0.09 4.82
N SER A 114 -3.78 1.10 5.48
CA SER A 114 -4.98 0.93 6.31
C SER A 114 -6.22 0.59 5.49
N ARG A 115 -6.36 1.16 4.28
CA ARG A 115 -7.56 1.04 3.43
C ARG A 115 -7.48 -0.09 2.42
N THR A 116 -6.28 -0.57 2.10
CA THR A 116 -6.10 -1.71 1.18
C THR A 116 -6.93 -2.89 1.68
N PRO A 117 -7.83 -3.46 0.85
CA PRO A 117 -8.62 -4.62 1.23
C PRO A 117 -7.69 -5.72 1.74
N TYR A 118 -8.09 -6.35 2.82
CA TYR A 118 -7.25 -7.32 3.53
C TYR A 118 -5.91 -6.70 3.98
N ASN A 119 -5.16 -7.38 4.80
CA ASN A 119 -3.86 -6.87 5.26
C ASN A 119 -2.73 -7.37 4.35
N ILE A 120 -2.75 -6.96 3.06
CA ILE A 120 -1.82 -7.42 2.02
C ILE A 120 -0.36 -7.20 2.43
N GLY A 121 -0.06 -6.16 3.21
CA GLY A 121 1.28 -5.91 3.75
C GLY A 121 1.88 -7.09 4.52
N THR A 122 1.06 -7.98 5.08
CA THR A 122 1.55 -9.20 5.73
C THR A 122 2.26 -10.17 4.77
N LEU A 123 2.06 -10.00 3.47
CA LEU A 123 2.66 -10.85 2.44
C LEU A 123 4.05 -10.37 2.00
N TYR A 124 4.45 -9.12 2.31
CA TYR A 124 5.67 -8.49 1.78
C TYR A 124 6.95 -9.27 2.06
N LEU A 125 7.05 -9.88 3.24
CA LEU A 125 8.24 -10.59 3.69
C LEU A 125 8.15 -12.11 3.53
N LEU A 126 7.11 -12.62 2.86
CA LEU A 126 7.00 -14.05 2.60
C LEU A 126 8.04 -14.49 1.57
N PRO A 127 8.65 -15.70 1.74
CA PRO A 127 9.66 -16.20 0.82
C PRO A 127 9.22 -16.22 -0.64
N GLU A 128 7.94 -16.45 -0.90
CA GLU A 128 7.37 -16.45 -2.24
C GLU A 128 7.50 -15.09 -2.93
N VAL A 129 7.37 -13.99 -2.17
CA VAL A 129 7.45 -12.60 -2.68
C VAL A 129 8.91 -12.15 -2.86
N LEU A 130 9.86 -12.81 -2.23
CA LEU A 130 11.28 -12.51 -2.35
C LEU A 130 11.95 -13.09 -3.61
N THR A 131 11.18 -13.74 -4.48
CA THR A 131 11.69 -14.32 -5.74
C THR A 131 11.74 -13.31 -6.86
N GLU A 132 12.52 -13.58 -7.92
CA GLU A 132 12.68 -12.72 -9.11
C GLU A 132 11.34 -12.36 -9.79
N ARG A 133 10.31 -13.18 -9.65
CA ARG A 133 8.98 -12.94 -10.21
C ARG A 133 8.32 -11.66 -9.69
N PHE A 134 8.76 -11.16 -8.55
CA PHE A 134 8.22 -9.96 -7.89
C PHE A 134 9.25 -8.82 -7.84
N ASP A 135 10.24 -8.84 -8.73
CA ASP A 135 11.26 -7.79 -8.81
C ASP A 135 10.66 -6.40 -9.01
N THR A 136 9.63 -6.27 -9.84
CA THR A 136 8.93 -5.00 -10.04
C THR A 136 8.37 -4.45 -8.73
N PHE A 137 7.66 -5.28 -7.96
CA PHE A 137 7.14 -4.87 -6.65
C PHE A 137 8.26 -4.46 -5.69
N ARG A 138 9.37 -5.23 -5.68
CA ARG A 138 10.53 -4.91 -4.82
C ARG A 138 11.22 -3.62 -5.27
N ALA A 139 11.29 -3.37 -6.58
CA ALA A 139 11.82 -2.11 -7.12
C ALA A 139 10.93 -0.92 -6.74
N ASP A 140 9.61 -1.04 -6.90
CA ASP A 140 8.64 -0.01 -6.50
C ASP A 140 8.77 0.31 -4.99
N ARG A 141 8.87 -0.72 -4.16
CA ARG A 141 9.06 -0.54 -2.71
C ARG A 141 10.43 0.05 -2.37
N GLY A 142 11.49 -0.32 -3.11
CA GLY A 142 12.81 0.28 -3.01
C GLY A 142 12.80 1.77 -3.36
N GLN A 143 12.13 2.16 -4.43
CA GLN A 143 11.95 3.56 -4.82
C GLN A 143 11.21 4.37 -3.74
N LEU A 144 10.18 3.79 -3.12
CA LEU A 144 9.49 4.43 -2.00
C LEU A 144 10.43 4.62 -0.81
N GLN A 145 11.24 3.61 -0.47
CA GLN A 145 12.26 3.68 0.59
C GLN A 145 13.32 4.76 0.31
N GLU A 146 13.81 4.86 -0.92
CA GLU A 146 14.75 5.92 -1.34
C GLU A 146 14.14 7.32 -1.17
N SER A 147 12.86 7.46 -1.52
CA SER A 147 12.12 8.71 -1.35
C SER A 147 11.98 9.10 0.13
N TYR A 148 11.71 8.13 1.00
CA TYR A 148 11.74 8.34 2.44
C TYR A 148 13.13 8.78 2.93
N GLY A 149 14.20 8.16 2.41
CA GLY A 149 15.57 8.51 2.74
C GLY A 149 15.91 9.95 2.36
N ALA A 150 15.56 10.35 1.15
CA ALA A 150 15.80 11.70 0.64
C ALA A 150 15.01 12.77 1.44
N LEU A 151 13.71 12.56 1.67
CA LEU A 151 12.88 13.47 2.45
C LEU A 151 13.31 13.50 3.91
N GLY A 152 13.61 12.34 4.49
CA GLY A 152 14.09 12.22 5.87
C GLY A 152 15.41 12.93 6.10
N ALA A 153 16.38 12.77 5.21
CA ALA A 153 17.67 13.47 5.29
C ALA A 153 17.50 14.98 5.12
N SER A 154 16.59 15.42 4.22
CA SER A 154 16.32 16.85 4.02
C SER A 154 15.57 17.50 5.20
N ALA A 155 14.77 16.73 5.93
CA ALA A 155 14.04 17.19 7.11
C ALA A 155 14.86 17.11 8.40
N ALA A 156 15.92 16.28 8.43
CA ALA A 156 16.63 15.90 9.64
C ALA A 156 17.46 17.04 10.22
N ALA A 157 17.56 17.06 11.55
CA ALA A 157 18.50 17.89 12.27
C ALA A 157 19.97 17.47 11.97
N GLU A 158 20.90 18.42 12.02
CA GLU A 158 22.32 18.16 11.70
C GLU A 158 22.93 16.97 12.45
N GLY A 159 22.55 16.77 13.72
CA GLY A 159 23.05 15.65 14.53
C GLY A 159 22.61 14.27 14.03
N VAL A 160 21.50 14.19 13.29
CA VAL A 160 21.00 12.95 12.71
C VAL A 160 21.74 12.64 11.40
N THR A 161 21.80 13.61 10.47
CA THR A 161 22.45 13.42 9.16
C THR A 161 23.96 13.18 9.28
N GLY A 162 24.59 13.69 10.33
CA GLY A 162 26.00 13.39 10.62
C GLY A 162 26.25 11.98 11.17
N SER A 163 25.19 11.27 11.60
CA SER A 163 25.30 9.96 12.26
C SER A 163 24.67 8.82 11.48
N ILE A 164 23.65 9.11 10.65
CA ILE A 164 22.85 8.11 9.96
C ILE A 164 22.79 8.45 8.45
N PRO A 165 23.30 7.58 7.56
CA PRO A 165 23.17 7.76 6.11
C PRO A 165 21.70 7.79 5.65
N SER A 166 21.41 8.50 4.54
CA SER A 166 20.03 8.66 4.01
C SER A 166 19.36 7.31 3.69
N GLU A 167 20.10 6.33 3.18
CA GLU A 167 19.57 4.99 2.90
C GLU A 167 19.07 4.34 4.20
N ARG A 168 19.83 4.48 5.29
CA ARG A 168 19.45 3.93 6.59
C ARG A 168 18.27 4.68 7.20
N ILE A 169 18.18 5.99 7.00
CA ILE A 169 17.00 6.78 7.37
C ILE A 169 15.77 6.24 6.61
N GLY A 170 15.89 6.01 5.30
CA GLY A 170 14.81 5.46 4.49
C GLY A 170 14.34 4.09 4.95
N GLU A 171 15.28 3.17 5.26
CA GLU A 171 14.98 1.86 5.83
C GLU A 171 14.17 1.97 7.14
N LEU A 172 14.58 2.84 8.04
CA LEU A 172 13.91 3.02 9.32
C LEU A 172 12.53 3.67 9.17
N LEU A 173 12.40 4.68 8.30
CA LEU A 173 11.14 5.39 8.09
C LEU A 173 10.07 4.49 7.47
N ILE A 174 10.41 3.69 6.45
CA ILE A 174 9.44 2.78 5.83
C ILE A 174 8.98 1.70 6.82
N GLN A 175 9.86 1.21 7.69
CA GLN A 175 9.49 0.26 8.74
C GLN A 175 8.57 0.89 9.80
N LEU A 176 8.78 2.17 10.15
CA LEU A 176 7.87 2.90 11.03
C LEU A 176 6.46 2.99 10.44
N VAL A 177 6.35 3.30 9.15
CA VAL A 177 5.06 3.35 8.46
C VAL A 177 4.41 1.97 8.41
N GLU A 178 5.17 0.93 8.12
CA GLU A 178 4.68 -0.45 8.05
C GLU A 178 4.23 -1.03 9.41
N VAL A 179 4.48 -0.34 10.54
CA VAL A 179 3.89 -0.72 11.84
C VAL A 179 2.36 -0.81 11.76
N VAL A 180 1.72 -0.03 10.89
CA VAL A 180 0.27 -0.11 10.65
C VAL A 180 -0.19 -1.52 10.24
N ILE A 181 0.65 -2.28 9.53
CA ILE A 181 0.38 -3.68 9.15
C ILE A 181 0.22 -4.55 10.40
N GLN A 182 1.02 -4.30 11.45
CA GLN A 182 0.91 -5.04 12.71
C GLN A 182 -0.32 -4.58 13.53
N ILE A 183 -0.64 -3.29 13.53
CA ILE A 183 -1.85 -2.76 14.16
C ILE A 183 -3.09 -3.44 13.57
N ARG A 184 -3.16 -3.56 12.24
CA ARG A 184 -4.26 -4.24 11.53
C ARG A 184 -4.45 -5.72 11.86
N ARG A 185 -3.51 -6.36 12.52
CA ARG A 185 -3.67 -7.75 12.99
C ARG A 185 -4.49 -7.85 14.26
N THR A 186 -4.64 -6.77 14.99
CA THR A 186 -5.30 -6.73 16.31
C THR A 186 -6.52 -5.84 16.34
N ARG A 187 -6.55 -4.78 15.53
CA ARG A 187 -7.65 -3.81 15.43
C ARG A 187 -7.56 -3.00 14.14
N ASP A 188 -8.62 -2.31 13.79
CA ASP A 188 -8.59 -1.35 12.70
C ASP A 188 -7.80 -0.09 13.12
N PRO A 189 -6.86 0.39 12.27
CA PRO A 189 -6.16 1.65 12.50
C PRO A 189 -7.10 2.85 12.38
N ASP A 190 -6.85 3.88 13.16
CA ASP A 190 -7.59 5.13 13.15
C ASP A 190 -6.71 6.34 12.74
N MET A 191 -7.28 7.55 12.83
CA MET A 191 -6.56 8.78 12.50
C MET A 191 -5.45 9.08 13.52
N ALA A 192 -5.61 8.66 14.78
CA ALA A 192 -4.58 8.86 15.80
C ALA A 192 -3.37 7.97 15.53
N ASP A 193 -3.56 6.75 15.02
CA ASP A 193 -2.45 5.90 14.56
C ASP A 193 -1.69 6.56 13.40
N THR A 194 -2.41 7.12 12.44
CA THR A 194 -1.80 7.83 11.30
C THR A 194 -0.94 8.99 11.77
N ASP A 195 -1.48 9.84 12.65
CA ASP A 195 -0.74 10.98 13.20
C ASP A 195 0.46 10.54 14.05
N ALA A 196 0.28 9.53 14.89
CA ALA A 196 1.35 9.00 15.74
C ALA A 196 2.52 8.43 14.91
N ILE A 197 2.22 7.67 13.86
CA ILE A 197 3.25 7.08 12.98
C ILE A 197 3.96 8.18 12.20
N ALA A 198 3.22 9.08 11.52
CA ALA A 198 3.80 10.16 10.75
C ALA A 198 4.64 11.11 11.62
N SER A 199 4.16 11.48 12.82
CA SER A 199 4.93 12.26 13.79
C SER A 199 6.18 11.52 14.28
N SER A 200 6.13 10.19 14.41
CA SER A 200 7.29 9.40 14.82
C SER A 200 8.38 9.37 13.72
N CYS A 201 7.99 9.45 12.45
CA CYS A 201 8.95 9.64 11.35
C CYS A 201 9.74 10.95 11.51
N LEU A 202 9.06 12.05 11.89
CA LEU A 202 9.72 13.33 12.14
C LEU A 202 10.59 13.29 13.40
N ARG A 203 10.17 12.59 14.46
CA ARG A 203 10.98 12.40 15.68
C ARG A 203 12.26 11.62 15.38
N LEU A 204 12.21 10.59 14.53
CA LEU A 204 13.39 9.86 14.07
C LEU A 204 14.38 10.81 13.37
N CYS A 205 13.88 11.79 12.64
CA CYS A 205 14.69 12.84 12.01
C CYS A 205 15.17 13.92 13.01
N GLY A 206 14.90 13.79 14.31
CA GLY A 206 15.40 14.70 15.35
C GLY A 206 14.59 15.98 15.53
N LEU A 207 13.37 16.06 14.99
CA LEU A 207 12.51 17.24 15.14
C LEU A 207 11.84 17.26 16.54
N GLY A 208 11.80 18.44 17.14
CA GLY A 208 11.05 18.68 18.39
C GLY A 208 9.56 18.90 18.15
N GLU A 209 8.75 18.79 19.21
CA GLU A 209 7.28 18.81 19.13
C GLU A 209 6.69 20.05 18.43
N ALA A 210 7.28 21.24 18.62
CA ALA A 210 6.82 22.45 17.94
C ALA A 210 7.01 22.38 16.42
N ALA A 211 8.16 21.86 15.96
CA ALA A 211 8.45 21.66 14.54
C ALA A 211 7.54 20.58 13.93
N ILE A 212 7.26 19.51 14.68
CA ILE A 212 6.35 18.44 14.28
C ILE A 212 4.92 18.98 14.11
N ALA A 213 4.44 19.79 15.06
CA ALA A 213 3.11 20.42 14.97
C ALA A 213 3.00 21.31 13.74
N SER A 214 4.01 22.18 13.48
CA SER A 214 4.06 23.02 12.31
C SER A 214 4.07 22.22 11.01
N ALA A 215 4.90 21.16 10.92
CA ALA A 215 4.99 20.32 9.75
C ALA A 215 3.67 19.56 9.47
N ARG A 216 2.98 19.11 10.53
CA ARG A 216 1.66 18.47 10.40
C ARG A 216 0.62 19.43 9.83
N ASP A 217 0.54 20.65 10.36
CA ASP A 217 -0.44 21.64 9.91
C ASP A 217 -0.18 22.02 8.43
N GLU A 218 1.07 22.23 8.06
CA GLU A 218 1.50 22.45 6.67
C GLU A 218 1.16 21.25 5.78
N ALA A 219 1.40 20.03 6.23
CA ALA A 219 1.09 18.80 5.50
C ALA A 219 -0.42 18.65 5.26
N HIS A 220 -1.27 19.02 6.21
CA HIS A 220 -2.73 19.01 6.02
C HIS A 220 -3.17 19.96 4.91
N VAL A 221 -2.61 21.18 4.84
CA VAL A 221 -2.88 22.12 3.75
C VAL A 221 -2.42 21.54 2.41
N LEU A 222 -1.21 20.97 2.36
CA LEU A 222 -0.64 20.32 1.19
C LEU A 222 -1.54 19.20 0.66
N LEU A 223 -1.94 18.27 1.53
CA LEU A 223 -2.78 17.12 1.17
C LEU A 223 -4.19 17.55 0.70
N THR A 224 -4.75 18.63 1.27
CA THR A 224 -6.04 19.17 0.83
C THR A 224 -5.94 19.76 -0.59
N GLY A 225 -4.82 20.39 -0.92
CA GLY A 225 -4.57 20.93 -2.27
C GLY A 225 -4.26 19.88 -3.33
N LEU A 226 -3.94 18.63 -2.90
CA LEU A 226 -3.64 17.51 -3.78
C LEU A 226 -4.83 16.53 -3.96
N ALA A 227 -5.88 16.66 -3.16
CA ALA A 227 -7.08 15.83 -3.25
C ALA A 227 -7.96 16.25 -4.43
#